data_1918be9c275014b8765e4e179f4c5a9d
#
_entry.id   1918be9c275014b8765e4e179f4c5a9d
#
_cell.length_a   1.000
_cell.length_b   1.000
_cell.length_c   1.000
_cell.angle_alpha   90.00
_cell.angle_beta   90.00
_cell.angle_gamma   90.00
#
_symmetry.space_group_name_H-M   'P 1'
#
loop_
_entity.id
_entity.type
_entity.pdbx_description
1 polymer ?
#
loop_
_entity_poly.entity_id
_entity_poly.type
_entity_poly.pdbx_seq_one_letter_code
_entity_poly.pdbx_strand_id
1 'polypeptide(L)'
;PLWPSYFPKEKIARIRKDYEYVGQLHKFAQEYMNDARDLESAKFKIDKVNYFDGQFKAKNNQAYIITKEDAIPVNIYMGVDLAYESSAQHDYQVIVVAGIDSDKNIYVIDIFHEHIPLYDMPRKIFQYAKEYQPMRRANVEHVGAQGIIRDAVNELSGKDRKMAPGIARGVRPPTGIKKEDRLESLLCPVVNRGKLFIKKQHSDLVDEMFHFPKGKNDDLLDGLWYSIINARAPLS
;
A
#
# COMPACT_ATOMS: atom_id res chain seq x y z
N PRO A 1 -11.54 -2.84 28.51
CA PRO A 1 -11.51 -1.44 28.94
C PRO A 1 -11.44 -1.34 30.45
N LEU A 2 -10.69 -0.33 30.97
CA LEU A 2 -10.54 -0.06 32.41
C LEU A 2 -11.88 0.30 33.09
N TRP A 3 -12.88 0.75 32.31
CA TRP A 3 -14.24 1.07 32.77
C TRP A 3 -15.31 0.54 31.82
N PRO A 4 -15.67 -0.75 31.90
CA PRO A 4 -16.65 -1.35 31.00
C PRO A 4 -18.05 -0.70 31.04
N SER A 5 -18.43 -0.12 32.17
CA SER A 5 -19.73 0.58 32.34
C SER A 5 -19.78 1.93 31.61
N TYR A 6 -18.65 2.63 31.47
CA TYR A 6 -18.55 3.92 30.77
C TYR A 6 -18.19 3.77 29.29
N PHE A 7 -17.39 2.75 28.97
CA PHE A 7 -16.91 2.42 27.63
C PHE A 7 -17.20 0.95 27.31
N PRO A 8 -18.47 0.60 27.08
CA PRO A 8 -18.81 -0.73 26.59
C PRO A 8 -18.18 -0.97 25.21
N LYS A 9 -17.98 -2.24 24.85
CA LYS A 9 -17.30 -2.64 23.61
C LYS A 9 -17.90 -1.99 22.38
N GLU A 10 -19.21 -1.86 22.34
CA GLU A 10 -19.96 -1.24 21.23
C GLU A 10 -19.64 0.25 21.08
N LYS A 11 -19.51 0.97 22.19
CA LYS A 11 -19.16 2.39 22.20
C LYS A 11 -17.72 2.59 21.72
N ILE A 12 -16.79 1.73 22.17
CA ILE A 12 -15.39 1.77 21.71
C ILE A 12 -15.29 1.48 20.21
N ALA A 13 -16.04 0.47 19.73
CA ALA A 13 -16.08 0.13 18.31
C ALA A 13 -16.63 1.28 17.45
N ARG A 14 -17.63 2.02 17.95
CA ARG A 14 -18.17 3.21 17.29
C ARG A 14 -17.15 4.33 17.26
N ILE A 15 -16.52 4.66 18.39
CA ILE A 15 -15.47 5.68 18.45
C ILE A 15 -14.31 5.34 17.51
N ARG A 16 -13.88 4.06 17.47
CA ARG A 16 -12.86 3.61 16.53
C ARG A 16 -13.23 3.92 15.09
N LYS A 17 -14.48 3.64 14.69
CA LYS A 17 -14.97 3.97 13.33
C LYS A 17 -14.94 5.46 13.03
N ASP A 18 -15.25 6.31 14.02
CA ASP A 18 -15.20 7.77 13.86
C ASP A 18 -13.75 8.23 13.62
N TYR A 19 -12.79 7.68 14.36
CA TYR A 19 -11.36 7.97 14.14
C TYR A 19 -10.83 7.40 12.82
N GLU A 20 -11.30 6.22 12.41
CA GLU A 20 -11.01 5.61 11.12
C GLU A 20 -11.51 6.49 9.97
N TYR A 21 -12.75 6.98 10.05
CA TYR A 21 -13.36 7.87 9.05
C TYR A 21 -12.57 9.16 8.83
N VAL A 22 -11.96 9.70 9.89
CA VAL A 22 -11.10 10.89 9.79
C VAL A 22 -9.62 10.57 9.55
N GLY A 23 -9.24 9.29 9.40
CA GLY A 23 -7.86 8.86 9.16
C GLY A 23 -6.93 9.03 10.37
N GLN A 24 -7.46 8.94 11.60
CA GLN A 24 -6.73 9.18 12.85
C GLN A 24 -6.75 7.99 13.82
N LEU A 25 -6.71 6.76 13.30
CA LEU A 25 -6.70 5.54 14.13
C LEU A 25 -5.58 5.53 15.17
N HIS A 26 -4.41 6.09 14.85
CA HIS A 26 -3.32 6.23 15.79
C HIS A 26 -3.68 7.04 17.05
N LYS A 27 -4.49 8.10 16.90
CA LYS A 27 -4.99 8.87 18.06
C LYS A 27 -5.95 8.04 18.89
N PHE A 28 -6.80 7.23 18.24
CA PHE A 28 -7.66 6.30 18.97
C PHE A 28 -6.81 5.32 19.80
N ALA A 29 -5.74 4.77 19.24
CA ALA A 29 -4.85 3.86 19.96
C ALA A 29 -4.21 4.54 21.18
N GLN A 30 -3.75 5.79 21.03
CA GLN A 30 -3.18 6.57 22.14
C GLN A 30 -4.21 6.89 23.24
N GLU A 31 -5.40 7.36 22.86
CA GLU A 31 -6.39 7.88 23.82
C GLU A 31 -7.22 6.78 24.48
N TYR A 32 -7.57 5.73 23.75
CA TYR A 32 -8.52 4.70 24.21
C TYR A 32 -7.89 3.35 24.50
N MET A 33 -6.75 3.03 23.87
CA MET A 33 -6.05 1.76 24.07
C MET A 33 -4.83 1.89 25.00
N ASN A 34 -4.56 3.11 25.50
CA ASN A 34 -3.39 3.44 26.35
C ASN A 34 -2.05 3.03 25.70
N ASP A 35 -1.98 3.08 24.37
CA ASP A 35 -0.76 2.82 23.61
C ASP A 35 0.03 4.13 23.49
N ALA A 36 0.60 4.54 24.63
CA ALA A 36 1.44 5.74 24.74
C ALA A 36 2.83 5.46 24.14
N ARG A 37 2.90 5.20 22.84
CA ARG A 37 4.19 5.14 22.16
C ARG A 37 4.76 6.53 22.06
N ASP A 38 6.03 6.62 22.36
CA ASP A 38 6.80 7.83 22.15
C ASP A 38 6.89 8.12 20.63
N LEU A 39 6.14 9.11 20.18
CA LEU A 39 6.13 9.53 18.78
C LEU A 39 7.51 10.06 18.32
N GLU A 40 8.36 10.51 19.26
CA GLU A 40 9.70 10.97 18.91
C GLU A 40 10.61 9.79 18.53
N SER A 41 10.42 8.63 19.17
CA SER A 41 11.17 7.41 18.87
C SER A 41 10.54 6.58 17.75
N ALA A 42 9.33 6.93 17.27
CA ALA A 42 8.66 6.22 16.20
C ALA A 42 9.45 6.29 14.89
N LYS A 43 9.59 5.12 14.23
CA LYS A 43 10.30 5.01 12.95
C LYS A 43 9.59 5.82 11.85
N PHE A 44 8.27 5.67 11.76
CA PHE A 44 7.43 6.47 10.88
C PHE A 44 6.82 7.65 11.62
N LYS A 45 7.08 8.86 11.12
CA LYS A 45 6.45 10.10 11.62
C LYS A 45 5.09 10.26 10.94
N ILE A 46 4.08 9.62 11.50
CA ILE A 46 2.73 9.57 10.90
C ILE A 46 2.05 10.94 10.79
N ASP A 47 2.47 11.92 11.61
CA ASP A 47 2.07 13.33 11.50
C ASP A 47 2.53 13.99 10.19
N LYS A 48 3.48 13.37 9.46
CA LYS A 48 3.98 13.80 8.16
C LYS A 48 3.27 13.13 6.99
N VAL A 49 2.37 12.17 7.25
CA VAL A 49 1.55 11.57 6.19
C VAL A 49 0.53 12.60 5.72
N ASN A 50 0.46 12.82 4.40
CA ASN A 50 -0.51 13.72 3.81
C ASN A 50 -1.74 12.96 3.34
N TYR A 51 -2.90 13.62 3.37
CA TYR A 51 -4.13 13.06 2.82
C TYR A 51 -4.50 13.80 1.54
N PHE A 52 -5.00 13.06 0.55
CA PHE A 52 -5.49 13.64 -0.69
C PHE A 52 -6.87 13.09 -1.06
N ASP A 53 -7.65 13.93 -1.73
CA ASP A 53 -8.93 13.55 -2.32
C ASP A 53 -8.83 13.73 -3.83
N GLY A 54 -8.30 12.71 -4.49
CA GLY A 54 -8.04 12.74 -5.92
C GLY A 54 -8.44 11.43 -6.61
N GLN A 55 -8.83 11.54 -7.87
CA GLN A 55 -9.20 10.42 -8.71
C GLN A 55 -8.12 10.14 -9.76
N PHE A 56 -7.85 8.87 -9.99
CA PHE A 56 -7.04 8.45 -11.12
C PHE A 56 -7.77 8.72 -12.44
N LYS A 57 -7.07 9.32 -13.39
CA LYS A 57 -7.49 9.43 -14.80
C LYS A 57 -6.31 9.23 -15.73
N ALA A 58 -6.60 8.67 -16.90
CA ALA A 58 -5.62 8.52 -17.97
C ALA A 58 -6.06 9.28 -19.21
N LYS A 59 -5.11 10.00 -19.83
CA LYS A 59 -5.33 10.72 -21.09
C LYS A 59 -4.04 10.72 -21.90
N ASN A 60 -4.11 10.42 -23.20
CA ASN A 60 -2.96 10.45 -24.12
C ASN A 60 -1.74 9.64 -23.61
N ASN A 61 -2.00 8.43 -23.12
CA ASN A 61 -0.97 7.54 -22.54
C ASN A 61 -0.20 8.14 -21.34
N GLN A 62 -0.80 9.11 -20.65
CA GLN A 62 -0.29 9.70 -19.41
C GLN A 62 -1.34 9.52 -18.31
N ALA A 63 -0.88 9.11 -17.14
CA ALA A 63 -1.70 9.00 -15.93
C ALA A 63 -1.67 10.30 -15.12
N TYR A 64 -2.80 10.63 -14.52
CA TYR A 64 -2.97 11.81 -13.69
C TYR A 64 -3.73 11.48 -12.41
N ILE A 65 -3.41 12.20 -11.35
CA ILE A 65 -4.27 12.34 -10.17
C ILE A 65 -4.99 13.67 -10.30
N ILE A 66 -6.31 13.59 -10.45
CA ILE A 66 -7.17 14.77 -10.59
C ILE A 66 -7.68 15.11 -9.20
N THR A 67 -7.28 16.24 -8.70
CA THR A 67 -7.81 16.88 -7.48
C THR A 67 -8.79 17.98 -7.87
N LYS A 68 -9.34 18.70 -6.89
CA LYS A 68 -10.19 19.87 -7.16
C LYS A 68 -9.42 21.02 -7.78
N GLU A 69 -8.12 21.10 -7.52
CA GLU A 69 -7.27 22.22 -7.90
C GLU A 69 -6.38 21.91 -9.09
N ASP A 70 -5.89 20.63 -9.20
CA ASP A 70 -4.84 20.26 -10.13
C ASP A 70 -5.08 18.92 -10.83
N ALA A 71 -4.39 18.76 -11.96
CA ALA A 71 -4.18 17.50 -12.66
C ALA A 71 -2.69 17.11 -12.59
N ILE A 72 -2.32 16.32 -11.61
CA ILE A 72 -0.94 15.98 -11.29
C ILE A 72 -0.52 14.79 -12.15
N PRO A 73 0.46 14.94 -13.08
CA PRO A 73 0.96 13.83 -13.88
C PRO A 73 1.77 12.88 -13.00
N VAL A 74 1.51 11.58 -13.14
CA VAL A 74 2.16 10.54 -12.34
C VAL A 74 2.58 9.35 -13.20
N ASN A 75 3.61 8.64 -12.78
CA ASN A 75 3.91 7.29 -13.25
C ASN A 75 3.29 6.28 -12.29
N ILE A 76 2.55 5.30 -12.82
CA ILE A 76 1.84 4.30 -12.02
C ILE A 76 2.67 3.04 -11.85
N TYR A 77 2.73 2.57 -10.63
CA TYR A 77 3.36 1.32 -10.22
C TYR A 77 2.42 0.52 -9.33
N MET A 78 2.61 -0.78 -9.32
CA MET A 78 1.87 -1.70 -8.46
C MET A 78 2.86 -2.53 -7.66
N GLY A 79 2.61 -2.71 -6.39
CA GLY A 79 3.29 -3.67 -5.51
C GLY A 79 2.33 -4.77 -5.11
N VAL A 80 2.78 -5.99 -5.18
CA VAL A 80 2.00 -7.18 -4.84
C VAL A 80 2.78 -7.99 -3.82
N ASP A 81 2.20 -8.13 -2.64
CA ASP A 81 2.65 -9.04 -1.61
C ASP A 81 1.75 -10.26 -1.58
N LEU A 82 2.34 -11.44 -1.74
CA LEU A 82 1.62 -12.70 -1.86
C LEU A 82 1.82 -13.52 -0.58
N ALA A 83 0.77 -13.63 0.21
CA ALA A 83 0.77 -14.54 1.33
C ALA A 83 0.89 -16.00 0.85
N TYR A 84 1.93 -16.68 1.33
CA TYR A 84 2.19 -18.08 1.01
C TYR A 84 1.79 -18.95 2.20
N GLU A 85 0.73 -19.69 2.03
CA GLU A 85 0.19 -20.52 3.10
C GLU A 85 1.05 -21.72 3.52
N SER A 86 1.17 -21.86 4.83
CA SER A 86 1.15 -23.19 5.46
C SER A 86 -0.09 -23.42 6.33
N SER A 87 -0.97 -22.42 6.50
CA SER A 87 -2.22 -22.54 7.28
C SER A 87 -3.34 -21.72 6.65
N ALA A 88 -4.33 -22.42 6.12
CA ALA A 88 -5.44 -21.97 5.27
C ALA A 88 -6.41 -20.90 5.79
N GLN A 89 -6.08 -20.08 6.76
CA GLN A 89 -7.10 -19.24 7.40
C GLN A 89 -6.76 -17.78 7.65
N HIS A 90 -5.53 -17.29 7.45
CA HIS A 90 -5.21 -15.95 8.00
C HIS A 90 -4.31 -15.03 7.17
N ASP A 91 -3.86 -15.40 5.97
CA ASP A 91 -2.94 -14.53 5.24
C ASP A 91 -3.65 -13.71 4.16
N TYR A 92 -3.52 -12.40 4.25
CA TYR A 92 -4.09 -11.44 3.30
C TYR A 92 -3.24 -11.38 2.03
N GLN A 93 -3.90 -11.34 0.88
CA GLN A 93 -3.27 -10.96 -0.38
C GLN A 93 -3.32 -9.44 -0.50
N VAL A 94 -2.20 -8.83 -0.83
CA VAL A 94 -2.10 -7.37 -0.90
C VAL A 94 -1.71 -6.90 -2.29
N ILE A 95 -2.43 -5.89 -2.79
CA ILE A 95 -2.02 -5.09 -3.95
C ILE A 95 -2.05 -3.62 -3.52
N VAL A 96 -0.95 -2.91 -3.73
CA VAL A 96 -0.89 -1.45 -3.57
C VAL A 96 -0.61 -0.80 -4.91
N VAL A 97 -1.47 0.11 -5.33
CA VAL A 97 -1.27 0.94 -6.53
C VAL A 97 -0.80 2.32 -6.11
N ALA A 98 0.39 2.70 -6.58
CA ALA A 98 1.02 3.97 -6.27
C ALA A 98 1.29 4.80 -7.52
N GLY A 99 1.03 6.11 -7.45
CA GLY A 99 1.44 7.10 -8.43
C GLY A 99 2.63 7.90 -7.90
N ILE A 100 3.62 8.19 -8.76
CA ILE A 100 4.78 9.00 -8.40
C ILE A 100 4.85 10.21 -9.34
N ASP A 101 4.85 11.41 -8.78
CA ASP A 101 4.97 12.66 -9.53
C ASP A 101 6.43 13.09 -9.76
N SER A 102 6.63 14.22 -10.46
CA SER A 102 7.96 14.79 -10.74
C SER A 102 8.73 15.20 -9.48
N ASP A 103 8.04 15.57 -8.42
CA ASP A 103 8.62 15.96 -7.13
C ASP A 103 8.89 14.76 -6.21
N LYS A 104 8.68 13.54 -6.74
CA LYS A 104 8.81 12.27 -6.01
C LYS A 104 7.84 12.16 -4.84
N ASN A 105 6.70 12.84 -4.91
CA ASN A 105 5.60 12.54 -4.02
C ASN A 105 4.97 11.20 -4.45
N ILE A 106 4.58 10.40 -3.47
CA ILE A 106 4.00 9.08 -3.65
C ILE A 106 2.55 9.15 -3.23
N TYR A 107 1.65 8.84 -4.15
CA TYR A 107 0.21 8.82 -3.94
C TYR A 107 -0.27 7.38 -3.92
N VAL A 108 -0.74 6.89 -2.78
CA VAL A 108 -1.39 5.58 -2.67
C VAL A 108 -2.80 5.72 -3.23
N ILE A 109 -2.97 5.29 -4.48
CA ILE A 109 -4.21 5.47 -5.25
C ILE A 109 -5.26 4.47 -4.83
N ASP A 110 -4.83 3.19 -4.68
CA ASP A 110 -5.72 2.10 -4.31
C ASP A 110 -4.98 1.01 -3.55
N ILE A 111 -5.72 0.30 -2.70
CA ILE A 111 -5.25 -0.85 -1.93
C ILE A 111 -6.28 -1.96 -2.03
N PHE A 112 -5.85 -3.15 -2.41
CA PHE A 112 -6.56 -4.39 -2.23
C PHE A 112 -5.91 -5.14 -1.06
N HIS A 113 -6.71 -5.53 -0.08
CA HIS A 113 -6.26 -6.23 1.11
C HIS A 113 -7.36 -7.20 1.55
N GLU A 114 -7.35 -8.40 0.97
CA GLU A 114 -8.41 -9.38 1.19
C GLU A 114 -7.85 -10.81 1.21
N HIS A 115 -8.63 -11.71 1.84
CA HIS A 115 -8.38 -13.14 1.76
C HIS A 115 -8.97 -13.68 0.46
N ILE A 116 -8.12 -13.95 -0.50
CA ILE A 116 -8.50 -14.69 -1.71
C ILE A 116 -7.50 -15.82 -1.98
N PRO A 117 -7.94 -16.89 -2.62
CA PRO A 117 -7.04 -17.96 -2.99
C PRO A 117 -5.90 -17.48 -3.90
N LEU A 118 -4.70 -17.99 -3.67
CA LEU A 118 -3.52 -17.59 -4.43
C LEU A 118 -3.69 -17.80 -5.95
N TYR A 119 -4.45 -18.83 -6.38
CA TYR A 119 -4.70 -19.09 -7.80
C TYR A 119 -5.58 -18.04 -8.48
N ASP A 120 -6.32 -17.20 -7.71
CA ASP A 120 -7.12 -16.09 -8.25
C ASP A 120 -6.30 -14.79 -8.40
N MET A 121 -5.14 -14.71 -7.73
CA MET A 121 -4.28 -13.52 -7.77
C MET A 121 -3.83 -13.11 -9.18
N PRO A 122 -3.49 -14.01 -10.13
CA PRO A 122 -3.12 -13.58 -11.47
C PRO A 122 -4.23 -12.77 -12.16
N ARG A 123 -5.49 -13.15 -12.00
CA ARG A 123 -6.65 -12.43 -12.56
C ARG A 123 -6.86 -11.10 -11.85
N LYS A 124 -6.72 -11.07 -10.53
CA LYS A 124 -6.84 -9.85 -9.72
C LYS A 124 -5.76 -8.84 -10.09
N ILE A 125 -4.50 -9.24 -10.13
CA ILE A 125 -3.36 -8.40 -10.54
C ILE A 125 -3.57 -7.87 -11.97
N PHE A 126 -3.99 -8.73 -12.91
CA PHE A 126 -4.29 -8.33 -14.28
C PHE A 126 -5.42 -7.29 -14.34
N GLN A 127 -6.49 -7.47 -13.57
CA GLN A 127 -7.61 -6.52 -13.49
C GLN A 127 -7.12 -5.15 -13.03
N TYR A 128 -6.36 -5.08 -11.93
CA TYR A 128 -5.78 -3.84 -11.42
C TYR A 128 -4.80 -3.23 -12.43
N ALA A 129 -3.94 -4.05 -13.03
CA ALA A 129 -3.02 -3.56 -14.05
C ALA A 129 -3.74 -2.98 -15.26
N LYS A 130 -4.92 -3.49 -15.63
CA LYS A 130 -5.75 -2.97 -16.72
C LYS A 130 -6.48 -1.68 -16.34
N GLU A 131 -7.00 -1.61 -15.12
CA GLU A 131 -7.73 -0.45 -14.61
C GLU A 131 -6.84 0.80 -14.49
N TYR A 132 -5.60 0.60 -14.03
CA TYR A 132 -4.66 1.71 -13.78
C TYR A 132 -3.66 1.93 -14.93
N GLN A 133 -4.08 1.70 -16.19
CA GLN A 133 -3.24 2.06 -17.35
C GLN A 133 -3.18 3.58 -17.58
N PRO A 134 -2.04 4.13 -18.03
CA PRO A 134 -0.78 3.43 -18.35
C PRO A 134 0.04 3.12 -17.09
N MET A 135 0.18 1.84 -16.81
CA MET A 135 1.02 1.36 -15.70
C MET A 135 2.44 1.07 -16.18
N ARG A 136 3.42 1.51 -15.44
CA ARG A 136 4.84 1.28 -15.76
C ARG A 136 5.29 -0.12 -15.41
N ARG A 137 4.83 -0.63 -14.26
CA ARG A 137 5.23 -1.94 -13.76
C ARG A 137 4.33 -2.42 -12.64
N ALA A 138 4.10 -3.73 -12.59
CA ALA A 138 3.59 -4.46 -11.44
C ALA A 138 4.74 -5.30 -10.83
N ASN A 139 5.23 -4.91 -9.68
CA ASN A 139 6.25 -5.66 -8.94
C ASN A 139 5.55 -6.70 -8.08
N VAL A 140 5.78 -7.97 -8.39
CA VAL A 140 5.23 -9.11 -7.66
C VAL A 140 6.34 -9.71 -6.83
N GLU A 141 6.10 -9.94 -5.56
CA GLU A 141 7.02 -10.68 -4.72
C GLU A 141 7.46 -11.97 -5.40
N HIS A 142 8.73 -12.29 -5.34
CA HIS A 142 9.28 -13.48 -6.02
C HIS A 142 10.09 -14.34 -5.05
N VAL A 143 9.37 -15.11 -4.24
CA VAL A 143 9.93 -16.12 -3.34
C VAL A 143 9.27 -17.47 -3.65
N GLY A 144 10.06 -18.51 -3.85
CA GLY A 144 9.54 -19.85 -4.14
C GLY A 144 8.70 -19.95 -5.43
N ALA A 145 7.49 -20.50 -5.33
CA ALA A 145 6.59 -20.75 -6.47
C ALA A 145 5.88 -19.51 -7.04
N GLN A 146 6.06 -18.33 -6.45
CA GLN A 146 5.38 -17.08 -6.86
C GLN A 146 5.76 -16.63 -8.28
N GLY A 147 6.83 -17.17 -8.86
CA GLY A 147 7.17 -16.97 -10.27
C GLY A 147 6.04 -17.36 -11.23
N ILE A 148 5.24 -18.38 -10.86
CA ILE A 148 4.08 -18.83 -11.64
C ILE A 148 3.00 -17.73 -11.72
N ILE A 149 2.77 -16.98 -10.64
CA ILE A 149 1.81 -15.89 -10.60
C ILE A 149 2.22 -14.79 -11.58
N ARG A 150 3.48 -14.34 -11.53
CA ARG A 150 4.04 -13.38 -12.47
C ARG A 150 3.87 -13.82 -13.92
N ASP A 151 4.18 -15.07 -14.22
CA ASP A 151 4.13 -15.59 -15.58
C ASP A 151 2.69 -15.68 -16.09
N ALA A 152 1.74 -16.09 -15.23
CA ALA A 152 0.32 -16.09 -15.54
C ALA A 152 -0.22 -14.66 -15.80
N VAL A 153 0.20 -13.65 -15.01
CA VAL A 153 -0.17 -12.24 -15.26
C VAL A 153 0.38 -11.79 -16.61
N ASN A 154 1.62 -12.14 -16.93
CA ASN A 154 2.24 -11.74 -18.20
C ASN A 154 1.60 -12.44 -19.40
N GLU A 155 1.14 -13.68 -19.26
CA GLU A 155 0.36 -14.36 -20.28
C GLU A 155 -0.99 -13.66 -20.53
N LEU A 156 -1.70 -13.28 -19.46
CA LEU A 156 -2.96 -12.55 -19.58
C LEU A 156 -2.74 -11.17 -20.25
N SER A 157 -1.71 -10.44 -19.83
CA SER A 157 -1.39 -9.12 -20.38
C SER A 157 -0.92 -9.18 -21.84
N GLY A 158 -0.21 -10.22 -22.24
CA GLY A 158 0.22 -10.45 -23.62
C GLY A 158 -0.93 -10.68 -24.61
N LYS A 159 -2.09 -11.11 -24.11
CA LYS A 159 -3.33 -11.27 -24.89
C LYS A 159 -4.11 -9.95 -25.05
N ASP A 160 -3.83 -8.93 -24.25
CA ASP A 160 -4.50 -7.62 -24.31
C ASP A 160 -3.61 -6.60 -25.01
N ARG A 161 -3.98 -6.22 -26.24
CA ARG A 161 -3.24 -5.27 -27.08
C ARG A 161 -3.05 -3.87 -26.47
N LYS A 162 -3.81 -3.55 -25.43
CA LYS A 162 -3.73 -2.25 -24.72
C LYS A 162 -2.71 -2.27 -23.57
N MET A 163 -2.15 -3.43 -23.25
CA MET A 163 -1.19 -3.58 -22.16
C MET A 163 0.23 -3.77 -22.66
N ALA A 164 1.19 -3.25 -21.92
CA ALA A 164 2.58 -3.53 -22.18
C ALA A 164 2.89 -5.00 -21.91
N PRO A 165 3.54 -5.72 -22.83
CA PRO A 165 3.94 -7.09 -22.57
C PRO A 165 4.97 -7.13 -21.43
N GLY A 166 4.85 -8.13 -20.56
CA GLY A 166 5.75 -8.29 -19.41
C GLY A 166 5.58 -7.23 -18.34
N ILE A 167 4.33 -6.77 -18.12
CA ILE A 167 4.00 -5.76 -17.10
C ILE A 167 4.38 -6.22 -15.69
N ALA A 168 4.22 -7.51 -15.38
CA ALA A 168 4.58 -8.08 -14.09
C ALA A 168 6.07 -8.44 -14.04
N ARG A 169 6.74 -7.98 -12.98
CA ARG A 169 8.15 -8.26 -12.69
C ARG A 169 8.29 -8.92 -11.33
N GLY A 170 9.03 -10.01 -11.26
CA GLY A 170 9.40 -10.62 -9.99
C GLY A 170 10.43 -9.74 -9.27
N VAL A 171 10.16 -9.41 -8.03
CA VAL A 171 11.08 -8.67 -7.15
C VAL A 171 11.43 -9.56 -5.97
N ARG A 172 12.71 -9.82 -5.78
CA ARG A 172 13.22 -10.55 -4.61
C ARG A 172 13.63 -9.56 -3.53
N PRO A 173 13.17 -9.75 -2.29
CA PRO A 173 13.75 -9.02 -1.18
C PRO A 173 15.26 -9.22 -1.10
N PRO A 174 16.03 -8.21 -0.72
CA PRO A 174 17.48 -8.35 -0.52
C PRO A 174 17.79 -9.44 0.50
N THR A 175 18.70 -10.34 0.16
CA THR A 175 19.15 -11.40 1.08
C THR A 175 20.05 -10.83 2.17
N GLY A 176 19.91 -11.33 3.40
CA GLY A 176 20.74 -10.91 4.54
C GLY A 176 20.31 -9.58 5.19
N ILE A 177 19.27 -8.92 4.70
CA ILE A 177 18.67 -7.75 5.31
C ILE A 177 17.36 -8.16 5.97
N LYS A 178 17.16 -7.77 7.23
CA LYS A 178 15.88 -8.02 7.92
C LYS A 178 14.75 -7.26 7.24
N LYS A 179 13.54 -7.81 7.34
CA LYS A 179 12.33 -7.19 6.77
C LYS A 179 12.15 -5.76 7.29
N GLU A 180 12.30 -5.57 8.59
CA GLU A 180 12.17 -4.27 9.24
C GLU A 180 13.15 -3.25 8.67
N ASP A 181 14.44 -3.61 8.54
CA ASP A 181 15.48 -2.72 8.02
C ASP A 181 15.22 -2.37 6.55
N ARG A 182 14.69 -3.32 5.77
CA ARG A 182 14.31 -3.13 4.37
C ARG A 182 13.17 -2.11 4.23
N LEU A 183 12.10 -2.28 5.02
CA LEU A 183 10.95 -1.37 5.03
C LEU A 183 11.38 0.01 5.54
N GLU A 184 12.11 0.07 6.63
CA GLU A 184 12.62 1.32 7.21
C GLU A 184 13.46 2.11 6.20
N SER A 185 14.41 1.46 5.55
CA SER A 185 15.36 2.14 4.65
C SER A 185 14.71 2.84 3.47
N LEU A 186 13.60 2.30 2.95
CA LEU A 186 12.90 2.87 1.79
C LEU A 186 11.71 3.74 2.19
N LEU A 187 10.88 3.28 3.13
CA LEU A 187 9.62 3.94 3.44
C LEU A 187 9.76 5.10 4.43
N CYS A 188 10.64 4.96 5.46
CA CYS A 188 10.80 6.04 6.44
C CYS A 188 11.26 7.38 5.83
N PRO A 189 12.22 7.43 4.90
CA PRO A 189 12.59 8.69 4.24
C PRO A 189 11.42 9.33 3.47
N VAL A 190 10.57 8.52 2.86
CA VAL A 190 9.39 8.99 2.12
C VAL A 190 8.38 9.60 3.08
N VAL A 191 7.99 8.87 4.11
CA VAL A 191 7.02 9.32 5.11
C VAL A 191 7.55 10.52 5.89
N ASN A 192 8.76 10.43 6.44
CA ASN A 192 9.30 11.42 7.36
C ASN A 192 9.63 12.77 6.68
N ARG A 193 9.74 12.77 5.34
CA ARG A 193 9.87 14.01 4.54
C ARG A 193 8.53 14.55 4.03
N GLY A 194 7.40 13.97 4.44
CA GLY A 194 6.08 14.39 3.99
C GLY A 194 5.82 14.12 2.50
N LYS A 195 6.44 13.08 1.93
CA LYS A 195 6.30 12.72 0.53
C LYS A 195 5.27 11.62 0.27
N LEU A 196 4.61 11.11 1.32
CA LEU A 196 3.56 10.12 1.20
C LEU A 196 2.19 10.78 1.30
N PHE A 197 1.36 10.51 0.31
CA PHE A 197 -0.03 10.95 0.20
C PHE A 197 -0.93 9.72 0.14
N ILE A 198 -1.92 9.65 1.02
CA ILE A 198 -2.87 8.52 1.07
C ILE A 198 -4.32 9.03 1.06
N LYS A 199 -5.25 8.20 0.63
CA LYS A 199 -6.67 8.47 0.81
C LYS A 199 -7.09 8.12 2.23
N LYS A 200 -8.06 8.85 2.79
CA LYS A 200 -8.57 8.61 4.15
C LYS A 200 -9.07 7.17 4.36
N GLN A 201 -9.62 6.56 3.33
CA GLN A 201 -10.09 5.17 3.38
C GLN A 201 -8.98 4.12 3.58
N HIS A 202 -7.72 4.49 3.36
CA HIS A 202 -6.56 3.60 3.53
C HIS A 202 -5.90 3.81 4.91
N SER A 203 -6.70 4.05 5.95
CA SER A 203 -6.23 4.28 7.31
C SER A 203 -5.47 3.10 7.92
N ASP A 204 -5.76 1.87 7.46
CA ASP A 204 -5.08 0.67 7.93
C ASP A 204 -3.58 0.69 7.62
N LEU A 205 -3.17 1.31 6.49
CA LEU A 205 -1.76 1.52 6.17
C LEU A 205 -1.07 2.44 7.20
N VAL A 206 -1.78 3.48 7.67
CA VAL A 206 -1.25 4.37 8.73
C VAL A 206 -1.19 3.64 10.06
N ASP A 207 -2.16 2.76 10.34
CA ASP A 207 -2.16 1.93 11.55
C ASP A 207 -0.98 0.97 11.58
N GLU A 208 -0.64 0.32 10.45
CA GLU A 208 0.58 -0.49 10.36
C GLU A 208 1.86 0.35 10.57
N MET A 209 1.95 1.55 9.97
CA MET A 209 3.08 2.47 10.20
C MET A 209 3.22 2.85 11.67
N PHE A 210 2.11 3.14 12.35
CA PHE A 210 2.09 3.50 13.75
C PHE A 210 2.59 2.35 14.64
N HIS A 211 2.25 1.11 14.29
CA HIS A 211 2.64 -0.06 15.06
C HIS A 211 4.02 -0.65 14.68
N PHE A 212 4.62 -0.17 13.60
CA PHE A 212 5.91 -0.67 13.13
C PHE A 212 7.07 -0.35 14.10
N PRO A 213 8.05 -1.25 14.34
CA PRO A 213 8.16 -2.60 13.77
C PRO A 213 7.50 -3.70 14.64
N LYS A 214 6.79 -3.35 15.70
CA LYS A 214 6.19 -4.28 16.67
C LYS A 214 4.73 -4.62 16.36
N GLY A 215 4.21 -4.17 15.23
CA GLY A 215 2.88 -4.46 14.75
C GLY A 215 2.67 -5.97 14.52
N LYS A 216 1.42 -6.40 14.59
CA LYS A 216 1.04 -7.78 14.28
C LYS A 216 1.09 -8.04 12.77
N ASN A 217 0.74 -7.04 11.99
CA ASN A 217 0.68 -7.09 10.53
C ASN A 217 1.57 -5.99 9.96
N ASP A 218 2.19 -6.26 8.83
CA ASP A 218 3.01 -5.32 8.05
C ASP A 218 2.86 -5.56 6.53
N ASP A 219 1.78 -6.25 6.14
CA ASP A 219 1.52 -6.68 4.77
C ASP A 219 1.27 -5.49 3.84
N LEU A 220 0.59 -4.44 4.33
CA LEU A 220 0.37 -3.20 3.57
C LEU A 220 1.68 -2.42 3.37
N LEU A 221 2.57 -2.44 4.35
CA LEU A 221 3.91 -1.84 4.24
C LEU A 221 4.75 -2.58 3.20
N ASP A 222 4.68 -3.92 3.13
CA ASP A 222 5.33 -4.69 2.09
C ASP A 222 4.75 -4.39 0.71
N GLY A 223 3.43 -4.37 0.57
CA GLY A 223 2.77 -3.98 -0.67
C GLY A 223 3.20 -2.58 -1.14
N LEU A 224 3.28 -1.62 -0.22
CA LEU A 224 3.77 -0.27 -0.52
C LEU A 224 5.26 -0.31 -0.92
N TRP A 225 6.08 -1.06 -0.20
CA TRP A 225 7.50 -1.23 -0.52
C TRP A 225 7.69 -1.78 -1.94
N TYR A 226 6.95 -2.85 -2.31
CA TYR A 226 7.00 -3.41 -3.65
C TYR A 226 6.51 -2.42 -4.71
N SER A 227 5.55 -1.55 -4.41
CA SER A 227 5.04 -0.59 -5.38
C SER A 227 6.07 0.49 -5.73
N ILE A 228 6.92 0.90 -4.79
CA ILE A 228 7.84 2.03 -5.00
C ILE A 228 9.30 1.63 -5.21
N ILE A 229 9.66 0.37 -4.94
CA ILE A 229 11.03 -0.08 -5.22
C ILE A 229 11.32 -0.01 -6.72
N ASN A 230 12.41 0.61 -7.10
CA ASN A 230 12.78 0.87 -8.50
C ASN A 230 11.79 1.77 -9.27
N ALA A 231 10.87 2.44 -8.60
CA ALA A 231 9.97 3.38 -9.24
C ALA A 231 10.72 4.66 -9.65
N ARG A 232 10.26 5.27 -10.74
CA ARG A 232 10.84 6.50 -11.29
C ARG A 232 9.76 7.54 -11.50
N ALA A 233 10.08 8.78 -11.18
CA ALA A 233 9.24 9.92 -11.47
C ALA A 233 9.04 10.10 -13.01
N PRO A 234 7.96 10.78 -13.45
CA PRO A 234 7.86 11.25 -14.82
C PRO A 234 9.07 12.14 -15.16
N LEU A 235 9.44 12.16 -16.43
CA LEU A 235 10.40 13.17 -16.91
C LEU A 235 9.68 14.52 -16.90
N SER A 236 10.30 15.50 -16.32
CA SER A 236 9.89 16.91 -16.36
C SER A 236 10.05 17.49 -17.77
#